data_608871f0199c46aaba188deb52aa9c81
#
_entry.id   608871f0199c46aaba188deb52aa9c81
#
_cell.length_a   1.000
_cell.length_b   1.000
_cell.length_c   1.000
_cell.angle_alpha   90.00
_cell.angle_beta   90.00
_cell.angle_gamma   90.00
#
_symmetry.space_group_name_H-M   'P 1'
#
loop_
_entity.id
_entity.type
_entity.pdbx_description
1 polymer ?
#
loop_
_entity_poly.entity_id
_entity_poly.type
_entity_poly.pdbx_seq_one_letter_code
_entity_poly.pdbx_strand_id
1 'polypeptide(L)'
;WTPRNHAMGGLFVFLLLALFALTCLVTVLLSVQGYLGIQADVDQCASQRVLAGYLRGKVRSSDLAGGVALRQEEGRTVLCLRQGDWETRVYAAGGALWEQLCEVDEPFDPELGERIAEVTDMRGTLSGHRLCLEMTQASGETLTLTLALRSGEVSP
;
A
#
# COMPACT_ATOMS: atom_id res chain seq x y z
N TRP A 1 48.03 22.26 52.62
CA TRP A 1 46.69 22.10 52.04
C TRP A 1 46.74 22.58 50.60
N THR A 2 46.77 21.65 49.67
CA THR A 2 46.87 21.96 48.24
C THR A 2 45.47 22.00 47.61
N PRO A 3 45.00 23.11 47.07
CA PRO A 3 43.66 23.22 46.45
C PRO A 3 43.51 22.43 45.14
N ARG A 4 44.59 21.81 44.65
CA ARG A 4 44.60 21.08 43.36
C ARG A 4 43.73 19.81 43.35
N ASN A 5 43.55 19.13 44.51
CA ASN A 5 42.80 17.87 44.55
C ASN A 5 41.27 18.06 44.44
N HIS A 6 40.74 19.21 44.89
CA HIS A 6 39.31 19.52 44.74
C HIS A 6 38.92 19.85 43.31
N ALA A 7 39.79 20.52 42.56
CA ALA A 7 39.56 20.84 41.15
C ALA A 7 39.56 19.57 40.27
N MET A 8 40.45 18.63 40.54
CA MET A 8 40.47 17.31 39.83
C MET A 8 39.25 16.47 40.13
N GLY A 9 38.80 16.43 41.39
CA GLY A 9 37.56 15.74 41.77
C GLY A 9 36.31 16.35 41.11
N GLY A 10 36.22 17.68 41.09
CA GLY A 10 35.12 18.39 40.42
C GLY A 10 35.09 18.15 38.90
N LEU A 11 36.27 18.17 38.26
CA LEU A 11 36.38 17.87 36.81
C LEU A 11 35.95 16.42 36.51
N PHE A 12 36.35 15.46 37.34
CA PHE A 12 35.97 14.06 37.17
C PHE A 12 34.46 13.87 37.28
N VAL A 13 33.80 14.43 38.28
CA VAL A 13 32.34 14.38 38.47
C VAL A 13 31.63 15.04 37.29
N PHE A 14 32.10 16.19 36.82
CA PHE A 14 31.53 16.86 35.64
C PHE A 14 31.61 15.98 34.38
N LEU A 15 32.78 15.36 34.17
CA LEU A 15 33.01 14.48 33.02
C LEU A 15 32.10 13.23 33.06
N LEU A 16 31.89 12.68 34.25
CA LEU A 16 31.01 11.54 34.48
C LEU A 16 29.54 11.91 34.24
N LEU A 17 29.09 13.08 34.68
CA LEU A 17 27.76 13.60 34.41
C LEU A 17 27.55 13.89 32.92
N ALA A 18 28.56 14.46 32.25
CA ALA A 18 28.50 14.69 30.81
C ALA A 18 28.38 13.38 30.01
N LEU A 19 29.15 12.37 30.40
CA LEU A 19 29.08 11.03 29.79
C LEU A 19 27.69 10.39 29.99
N PHE A 20 27.15 10.48 31.21
CA PHE A 20 25.81 9.98 31.52
C PHE A 20 24.73 10.70 30.69
N ALA A 21 24.79 12.03 30.62
CA ALA A 21 23.86 12.81 29.80
C ALA A 21 23.93 12.41 28.30
N LEU A 22 25.15 12.20 27.79
CA LEU A 22 25.38 11.77 26.43
C LEU A 22 24.78 10.37 26.16
N THR A 23 25.00 9.42 27.07
CA THR A 23 24.42 8.07 26.92
C THR A 23 22.90 8.07 26.96
N CYS A 24 22.29 8.86 27.85
CA CYS A 24 20.84 9.06 27.88
C CYS A 24 20.32 9.65 26.56
N LEU A 25 20.99 10.67 26.03
CA LEU A 25 20.60 11.29 24.76
C LEU A 25 20.65 10.29 23.59
N VAL A 26 21.75 9.53 23.49
CA VAL A 26 21.90 8.50 22.45
C VAL A 26 20.82 7.42 22.57
N THR A 27 20.51 6.97 23.77
CA THR A 27 19.47 5.96 24.00
C THR A 27 18.10 6.46 23.56
N VAL A 28 17.74 7.70 23.86
CA VAL A 28 16.48 8.32 23.43
C VAL A 28 16.42 8.43 21.92
N LEU A 29 17.50 8.90 21.27
CA LEU A 29 17.53 9.03 19.80
C LEU A 29 17.37 7.67 19.10
N LEU A 30 18.04 6.63 19.58
CA LEU A 30 17.91 5.27 19.04
C LEU A 30 16.49 4.71 19.24
N SER A 31 15.88 4.97 20.39
CA SER A 31 14.52 4.54 20.70
C SER A 31 13.49 5.19 19.77
N VAL A 32 13.63 6.49 19.50
CA VAL A 32 12.74 7.22 18.57
C VAL A 32 12.88 6.71 17.15
N GLN A 33 14.10 6.47 16.68
CA GLN A 33 14.32 5.94 15.33
C GLN A 33 13.73 4.51 15.16
N GLY A 34 13.90 3.67 16.16
CA GLY A 34 13.29 2.32 16.17
C GLY A 34 11.76 2.36 16.15
N TYR A 35 11.16 3.27 16.92
CA TYR A 35 9.71 3.42 16.98
C TYR A 35 9.10 3.90 15.65
N LEU A 36 9.72 4.90 15.00
CA LEU A 36 9.26 5.41 13.71
C LEU A 36 9.37 4.36 12.59
N GLY A 37 10.42 3.54 12.59
CA GLY A 37 10.57 2.44 11.62
C GLY A 37 9.48 1.39 11.77
N ILE A 38 9.16 0.95 13.00
CA ILE A 38 8.13 -0.06 13.26
C ILE A 38 6.74 0.47 12.88
N GLN A 39 6.46 1.76 13.13
CA GLN A 39 5.17 2.35 12.80
C GLN A 39 4.93 2.41 11.28
N ALA A 40 5.94 2.77 10.50
CA ALA A 40 5.85 2.77 9.05
C ALA A 40 5.55 1.38 8.48
N ASP A 41 6.20 0.33 8.98
CA ASP A 41 5.96 -1.05 8.56
C ASP A 41 4.55 -1.54 8.93
N VAL A 42 4.05 -1.18 10.11
CA VAL A 42 2.70 -1.56 10.58
C VAL A 42 1.63 -0.86 9.74
N ASP A 43 1.77 0.43 9.47
CA ASP A 43 0.83 1.20 8.67
C ASP A 43 0.80 0.70 7.21
N GLN A 44 1.93 0.33 6.66
CA GLN A 44 2.03 -0.24 5.32
C GLN A 44 1.36 -1.62 5.23
N CYS A 45 1.61 -2.52 6.17
CA CYS A 45 0.94 -3.83 6.23
C CYS A 45 -0.58 -3.69 6.43
N ALA A 46 -1.03 -2.71 7.22
CA ALA A 46 -2.43 -2.42 7.42
C ALA A 46 -3.08 -1.93 6.11
N SER A 47 -2.43 -1.02 5.39
CA SER A 47 -2.90 -0.49 4.11
C SER A 47 -3.02 -1.58 3.05
N GLN A 48 -2.07 -2.50 2.96
CA GLN A 48 -2.12 -3.64 2.04
C GLN A 48 -3.30 -4.57 2.32
N ARG A 49 -3.55 -4.88 3.60
CA ARG A 49 -4.68 -5.73 4.01
C ARG A 49 -6.02 -5.09 3.71
N VAL A 50 -6.14 -3.79 3.93
CA VAL A 50 -7.35 -3.02 3.63
C VAL A 50 -7.61 -3.01 2.14
N LEU A 51 -6.60 -2.73 1.31
CA LEU A 51 -6.71 -2.72 -0.14
C LEU A 51 -7.08 -4.11 -0.68
N ALA A 52 -6.40 -5.17 -0.22
CA ALA A 52 -6.72 -6.54 -0.62
C ALA A 52 -8.15 -6.94 -0.21
N GLY A 53 -8.59 -6.54 0.98
CA GLY A 53 -9.95 -6.77 1.46
C GLY A 53 -10.99 -6.04 0.63
N TYR A 54 -10.73 -4.78 0.31
CA TYR A 54 -11.58 -3.94 -0.53
C TYR A 54 -11.77 -4.54 -1.94
N LEU A 55 -10.68 -4.83 -2.64
CA LEU A 55 -10.73 -5.42 -3.98
C LEU A 55 -11.39 -6.80 -3.98
N ARG A 56 -11.11 -7.62 -2.97
CA ARG A 56 -11.77 -8.91 -2.81
C ARG A 56 -13.28 -8.77 -2.64
N GLY A 57 -13.73 -7.81 -1.85
CA GLY A 57 -15.14 -7.49 -1.66
C GLY A 57 -15.80 -7.06 -2.97
N LYS A 58 -15.20 -6.13 -3.69
CA LYS A 58 -15.68 -5.63 -4.99
C LYS A 58 -15.76 -6.73 -6.05
N VAL A 59 -14.71 -7.53 -6.20
CA VAL A 59 -14.69 -8.66 -7.16
C VAL A 59 -15.78 -9.68 -6.82
N ARG A 60 -15.94 -10.02 -5.53
CA ARG A 60 -16.98 -10.97 -5.12
C ARG A 60 -18.41 -10.47 -5.34
N SER A 61 -18.64 -9.18 -5.19
CA SER A 61 -19.97 -8.58 -5.44
C SER A 61 -20.34 -8.59 -6.93
N SER A 62 -19.34 -8.62 -7.81
CA SER A 62 -19.49 -8.64 -9.26
C SER A 62 -19.22 -10.02 -9.89
N ASP A 63 -19.04 -11.08 -9.07
CA ASP A 63 -18.73 -12.44 -9.51
C ASP A 63 -19.99 -13.16 -10.03
N LEU A 64 -20.49 -12.64 -11.15
CA LEU A 64 -21.56 -13.17 -11.96
C LEU A 64 -21.03 -13.47 -13.37
N ALA A 65 -21.77 -14.20 -14.17
CA ALA A 65 -21.36 -14.52 -15.54
C ALA A 65 -21.11 -13.23 -16.35
N GLY A 66 -19.85 -13.03 -16.80
CA GLY A 66 -19.42 -11.81 -17.48
C GLY A 66 -19.26 -10.59 -16.58
N GLY A 67 -19.34 -10.74 -15.26
CA GLY A 67 -19.24 -9.63 -14.31
C GLY A 67 -17.81 -9.19 -13.99
N VAL A 68 -16.81 -10.04 -14.27
CA VAL A 68 -15.40 -9.73 -14.02
C VAL A 68 -14.62 -9.88 -15.32
N ALA A 69 -13.93 -8.83 -15.75
CA ALA A 69 -13.09 -8.83 -16.93
C ALA A 69 -11.80 -8.03 -16.69
N LEU A 70 -10.76 -8.36 -17.44
CA LEU A 70 -9.55 -7.56 -17.54
C LEU A 70 -9.44 -7.01 -18.96
N ARG A 71 -9.27 -5.70 -19.09
CA ARG A 71 -9.06 -5.04 -20.37
C ARG A 71 -7.74 -4.31 -20.37
N GLN A 72 -7.20 -4.07 -21.55
CA GLN A 72 -6.05 -3.20 -21.77
C GLN A 72 -6.57 -1.91 -22.41
N GLU A 73 -6.51 -0.82 -21.65
CA GLU A 73 -6.95 0.51 -22.08
C GLU A 73 -5.78 1.48 -21.99
N GLU A 74 -5.44 2.11 -23.10
CA GLU A 74 -4.29 3.03 -23.17
C GLU A 74 -2.96 2.48 -22.63
N GLY A 75 -2.72 1.17 -22.80
CA GLY A 75 -1.52 0.49 -22.31
C GLY A 75 -1.51 0.18 -20.80
N ARG A 76 -2.66 0.34 -20.14
CA ARG A 76 -2.86 0.02 -18.72
C ARG A 76 -3.78 -1.18 -18.55
N THR A 77 -3.54 -1.97 -17.53
CA THR A 77 -4.47 -3.02 -17.14
C THR A 77 -5.63 -2.40 -16.36
N VAL A 78 -6.84 -2.60 -16.82
CA VAL A 78 -8.09 -2.15 -16.19
C VAL A 78 -8.89 -3.36 -15.74
N LEU A 79 -9.17 -3.45 -14.45
CA LEU A 79 -10.10 -4.43 -13.90
C LEU A 79 -11.53 -3.89 -14.03
N CYS A 80 -12.35 -4.54 -14.84
CA CYS A 80 -13.73 -4.19 -15.08
C CYS A 80 -14.65 -5.09 -14.26
N LEU A 81 -15.48 -4.49 -13.43
CA LEU A 81 -16.42 -5.16 -12.53
C LEU A 81 -17.84 -4.71 -12.89
N ARG A 82 -18.58 -5.53 -13.61
CA ARG A 82 -19.92 -5.21 -14.11
C ARG A 82 -21.00 -5.64 -13.14
N GLN A 83 -21.96 -4.75 -12.90
CA GLN A 83 -23.17 -5.00 -12.14
C GLN A 83 -24.39 -4.39 -12.86
N GLY A 84 -25.11 -5.20 -13.62
CA GLY A 84 -26.20 -4.72 -14.47
C GLY A 84 -25.70 -3.79 -15.56
N ASP A 85 -26.20 -2.56 -15.60
CA ASP A 85 -25.85 -1.53 -16.59
C ASP A 85 -24.63 -0.68 -16.14
N TRP A 86 -24.11 -0.92 -14.94
CA TRP A 86 -22.98 -0.22 -14.37
C TRP A 86 -21.70 -1.05 -14.38
N GLU A 87 -20.58 -0.38 -14.62
CA GLU A 87 -19.25 -0.97 -14.59
C GLU A 87 -18.34 -0.15 -13.66
N THR A 88 -17.72 -0.84 -12.71
CA THR A 88 -16.64 -0.28 -11.89
C THR A 88 -15.31 -0.64 -12.54
N ARG A 89 -14.53 0.36 -12.91
CA ARG A 89 -13.19 0.21 -13.50
C ARG A 89 -12.14 0.54 -12.47
N VAL A 90 -11.19 -0.37 -12.25
CA VAL A 90 -10.07 -0.17 -11.32
C VAL A 90 -8.77 -0.24 -12.12
N TYR A 91 -7.93 0.79 -12.00
CA TYR A 91 -6.69 0.94 -12.78
C TYR A 91 -5.63 1.72 -12.00
N ALA A 92 -4.36 1.53 -12.36
CA ALA A 92 -3.25 2.30 -11.81
C ALA A 92 -2.85 3.45 -12.77
N ALA A 93 -2.76 4.66 -12.25
CA ALA A 93 -2.31 5.84 -12.99
C ALA A 93 -1.64 6.85 -12.05
N GLY A 94 -0.53 7.47 -12.50
CA GLY A 94 0.14 8.55 -11.77
C GLY A 94 0.59 8.17 -10.36
N GLY A 95 0.95 6.91 -10.11
CA GLY A 95 1.38 6.44 -8.78
C GLY A 95 0.24 6.13 -7.80
N ALA A 96 -0.99 6.10 -8.28
CA ALA A 96 -2.17 5.77 -7.49
C ALA A 96 -3.06 4.75 -8.19
N LEU A 97 -3.84 4.02 -7.39
CA LEU A 97 -4.94 3.18 -7.84
C LEU A 97 -6.20 4.00 -7.82
N TRP A 98 -6.92 3.96 -8.92
CA TRP A 98 -8.14 4.72 -9.15
C TRP A 98 -9.33 3.79 -9.37
N GLU A 99 -10.49 4.26 -8.99
CA GLU A 99 -11.77 3.60 -9.25
C GLU A 99 -12.71 4.58 -9.96
N GLN A 100 -13.29 4.13 -11.05
CA GLN A 100 -14.31 4.86 -11.79
C GLN A 100 -15.58 4.03 -11.87
N LEU A 101 -16.70 4.61 -11.49
CA LEU A 101 -18.02 4.03 -11.73
C LEU A 101 -18.62 4.71 -12.98
N CYS A 102 -18.97 3.93 -13.99
CA CYS A 102 -19.49 4.42 -15.26
C CYS A 102 -20.55 3.47 -15.82
N GLU A 103 -21.24 3.86 -16.87
CA GLU A 103 -22.08 2.95 -17.66
C GLU A 103 -21.20 2.00 -18.49
N VAL A 104 -21.71 0.82 -18.80
CA VAL A 104 -20.93 -0.24 -19.46
C VAL A 104 -20.30 0.18 -20.78
N ASP A 105 -21.01 0.99 -21.56
CA ASP A 105 -20.58 1.43 -22.90
C ASP A 105 -19.90 2.82 -22.90
N GLU A 106 -19.66 3.40 -21.71
CA GLU A 106 -19.00 4.69 -21.59
C GLU A 106 -17.51 4.56 -21.94
N PRO A 107 -16.94 5.51 -22.72
CA PRO A 107 -15.51 5.49 -23.02
C PRO A 107 -14.66 5.59 -21.76
N PHE A 108 -13.47 4.97 -21.79
CA PHE A 108 -12.55 5.04 -20.68
C PHE A 108 -11.93 6.44 -20.57
N ASP A 109 -12.05 7.07 -19.40
CA ASP A 109 -11.42 8.35 -19.09
C ASP A 109 -10.69 8.25 -17.74
N PRO A 110 -9.35 8.21 -17.74
CA PRO A 110 -8.57 8.04 -16.53
C PRO A 110 -8.61 9.26 -15.59
N GLU A 111 -9.18 10.39 -15.99
CA GLU A 111 -9.27 11.60 -15.17
C GLU A 111 -10.53 11.62 -14.29
N LEU A 112 -11.52 10.79 -14.60
CA LEU A 112 -12.80 10.75 -13.88
C LEU A 112 -12.83 9.78 -12.69
N GLY A 113 -11.72 9.14 -12.38
CA GLY A 113 -11.62 8.18 -11.26
C GLY A 113 -11.51 8.84 -9.89
N GLU A 114 -11.90 8.09 -8.85
CA GLU A 114 -11.62 8.39 -7.46
C GLU A 114 -10.36 7.64 -7.00
N ARG A 115 -9.44 8.34 -6.32
CA ARG A 115 -8.20 7.73 -5.80
C ARG A 115 -8.51 6.87 -4.58
N ILE A 116 -8.09 5.60 -4.60
CA ILE A 116 -8.34 4.64 -3.51
C ILE A 116 -7.07 4.19 -2.77
N ALA A 117 -5.91 4.17 -3.42
CA ALA A 117 -4.66 3.72 -2.79
C ALA A 117 -3.41 4.26 -3.53
N GLU A 118 -2.25 4.10 -2.91
CA GLU A 118 -0.94 4.37 -3.54
C GLU A 118 -0.42 3.10 -4.21
N VAL A 119 -0.51 3.06 -5.54
CA VAL A 119 -0.07 1.92 -6.37
C VAL A 119 0.55 2.46 -7.63
N THR A 120 1.79 2.11 -7.89
CA THR A 120 2.55 2.60 -9.05
C THR A 120 2.28 1.82 -10.32
N ASP A 121 2.00 0.52 -10.19
CA ASP A 121 1.70 -0.36 -11.33
C ASP A 121 0.69 -1.43 -10.90
N MET A 122 -0.20 -1.80 -11.82
CA MET A 122 -1.15 -2.90 -11.65
C MET A 122 -1.10 -3.80 -12.88
N ARG A 123 -0.89 -5.08 -12.63
CA ARG A 123 -0.98 -6.14 -13.64
C ARG A 123 -2.04 -7.14 -13.23
N GLY A 124 -2.68 -7.71 -14.20
CA GLY A 124 -3.69 -8.72 -13.95
C GLY A 124 -3.66 -9.83 -14.97
N THR A 125 -3.98 -11.03 -14.54
CA THR A 125 -4.24 -12.18 -15.40
C THR A 125 -5.56 -12.81 -14.98
N LEU A 126 -6.41 -13.07 -15.96
CA LEU A 126 -7.65 -13.80 -15.80
C LEU A 126 -7.55 -15.08 -16.62
N SER A 127 -7.65 -16.22 -15.97
CA SER A 127 -7.56 -17.53 -16.64
C SER A 127 -8.62 -18.47 -16.07
N GLY A 128 -9.63 -18.75 -16.86
CA GLY A 128 -10.78 -19.55 -16.45
C GLY A 128 -11.47 -18.96 -15.22
N HIS A 129 -11.35 -19.63 -14.09
CA HIS A 129 -11.97 -19.21 -12.81
C HIS A 129 -10.97 -18.50 -11.87
N ARG A 130 -9.79 -18.12 -12.33
CA ARG A 130 -8.76 -17.51 -11.48
C ARG A 130 -8.39 -16.10 -11.95
N LEU A 131 -8.65 -15.13 -11.10
CA LEU A 131 -8.15 -13.78 -11.24
C LEU A 131 -6.90 -13.62 -10.36
N CYS A 132 -5.79 -13.20 -10.96
CA CYS A 132 -4.57 -12.82 -10.25
C CYS A 132 -4.28 -11.35 -10.54
N LEU A 133 -4.16 -10.54 -9.50
CA LEU A 133 -3.79 -9.13 -9.58
C LEU A 133 -2.47 -8.93 -8.84
N GLU A 134 -1.53 -8.28 -9.48
CA GLU A 134 -0.24 -7.86 -8.92
C GLU A 134 -0.20 -6.34 -8.90
N MET A 135 -0.05 -5.76 -7.73
CA MET A 135 -0.03 -4.32 -7.52
C MET A 135 1.30 -3.93 -6.87
N THR A 136 2.06 -3.07 -7.52
CA THR A 136 3.33 -2.56 -7.00
C THR A 136 3.08 -1.23 -6.30
N GLN A 137 3.52 -1.12 -5.06
CA GLN A 137 3.42 0.09 -4.25
C GLN A 137 4.61 1.03 -4.49
N ALA A 138 4.52 2.26 -4.02
CA ALA A 138 5.60 3.25 -4.11
C ALA A 138 6.87 2.80 -3.36
N SER A 139 6.74 1.95 -2.34
CA SER A 139 7.84 1.30 -1.62
C SER A 139 8.63 0.28 -2.45
N GLY A 140 8.10 -0.13 -3.63
CA GLY A 140 8.63 -1.21 -4.45
C GLY A 140 8.11 -2.60 -4.05
N GLU A 141 7.33 -2.71 -2.99
CA GLU A 141 6.70 -3.97 -2.62
C GLU A 141 5.54 -4.32 -3.55
N THR A 142 5.37 -5.60 -3.82
CA THR A 142 4.29 -6.11 -4.67
C THR A 142 3.26 -6.86 -3.84
N LEU A 143 2.02 -6.39 -3.88
CA LEU A 143 0.86 -7.08 -3.34
C LEU A 143 0.27 -7.99 -4.41
N THR A 144 0.24 -9.29 -4.16
CA THR A 144 -0.40 -10.27 -5.05
C THR A 144 -1.75 -10.70 -4.47
N LEU A 145 -2.81 -10.49 -5.22
CA LEU A 145 -4.16 -10.90 -4.88
C LEU A 145 -4.65 -11.98 -5.85
N THR A 146 -4.84 -13.20 -5.35
CA THR A 146 -5.40 -14.30 -6.14
C THR A 146 -6.81 -14.61 -5.67
N LEU A 147 -7.76 -14.61 -6.59
CA LEU A 147 -9.18 -14.89 -6.34
C LEU A 147 -9.69 -16.01 -7.25
N ALA A 148 -10.44 -16.92 -6.66
CA ALA A 148 -11.24 -17.87 -7.43
C ALA A 148 -12.61 -17.26 -7.70
N LEU A 149 -13.02 -17.21 -8.97
CA LEU A 149 -14.31 -16.73 -9.43
C LEU A 149 -15.28 -17.90 -9.55
N ARG A 150 -16.53 -17.63 -9.27
CA ARG A 150 -17.61 -18.63 -9.45
C ARG A 150 -18.04 -18.73 -10.91
N SER A 151 -18.07 -17.56 -11.58
CA SER A 151 -18.63 -17.42 -12.92
C SER A 151 -17.65 -17.78 -14.05
N GLY A 152 -16.34 -17.82 -13.79
CA GLY A 152 -15.31 -18.04 -14.81
C GLY A 152 -15.23 -16.92 -15.86
N GLU A 153 -14.24 -17.05 -16.74
CA GLU A 153 -14.07 -16.18 -17.91
C GLU A 153 -15.17 -16.52 -18.94
N VAL A 154 -15.96 -15.53 -19.32
CA VAL A 154 -16.81 -15.66 -20.50
C VAL A 154 -15.91 -15.47 -21.72
N SER A 155 -15.57 -16.56 -22.39
CA SER A 155 -14.87 -16.50 -23.68
C SER A 155 -15.77 -15.75 -24.67
N PRO A 156 -15.24 -14.77 -25.44
CA PRO A 156 -16.02 -14.06 -26.45
C PRO A 156 -16.50 -14.95 -27.58
#